data_c63870162e19cb718369251e16a64274
#
_entry.id   c63870162e19cb718369251e16a64274
#
_cell.length_a   1.000
_cell.length_b   1.000
_cell.length_c   1.000
_cell.angle_alpha   90.00
_cell.angle_beta   90.00
_cell.angle_gamma   90.00
#
_symmetry.space_group_name_H-M   'P 1'
#
loop_
_entity.id
_entity.type
_entity.pdbx_description
1 polymer ?
#
loop_
_entity_poly.entity_id
_entity_poly.type
_entity_poly.pdbx_seq_one_letter_code
_entity_poly.pdbx_strand_id
1 'polypeptide(L)'
;FHDAKRDGMRLETSTYAEITAKPLANGEKIPTLREYIAVSQQYPQTKLIIDVKTHQDPERTRAVFCATDKVVKELNYESKVEYLIGYLPLYKEFSAMTDRPIAYLGRWMVELPEMHPDTIAAYGIKYLDYQDVHYEAHPEWVERFKADQIHLNAWTVNTEESMDFYLTNEFDYITTDYPTLLLQKCSK
;
A
#
# COMPACT_ATOMS: atom_id res chain seq x y z
N PHE A 1 -5.72 -9.70 -2.97
CA PHE A 1 -4.79 -10.64 -3.62
C PHE A 1 -3.75 -9.83 -4.40
N HIS A 2 -2.47 -10.13 -4.25
CA HIS A 2 -1.39 -9.31 -4.81
C HIS A 2 -1.33 -9.37 -6.34
N ASP A 3 -1.35 -10.56 -6.92
CA ASP A 3 -1.13 -10.75 -8.35
C ASP A 3 -2.43 -10.62 -9.18
N ALA A 4 -2.30 -10.11 -10.41
CA ALA A 4 -3.42 -9.98 -11.32
C ALA A 4 -4.01 -11.34 -11.80
N LYS A 5 -3.25 -12.43 -11.60
CA LYS A 5 -3.64 -13.80 -11.97
C LYS A 5 -3.36 -14.77 -10.84
N ARG A 6 -4.23 -15.77 -10.72
CA ARG A 6 -4.03 -16.92 -9.84
C ARG A 6 -4.38 -18.19 -10.60
N ASP A 7 -3.45 -19.15 -10.64
CA ASP A 7 -3.65 -20.45 -11.32
C ASP A 7 -4.16 -20.33 -12.77
N GLY A 8 -3.65 -19.33 -13.51
CA GLY A 8 -4.07 -19.02 -14.87
C GLY A 8 -5.35 -18.20 -15.00
N MET A 9 -6.11 -18.03 -13.93
CA MET A 9 -7.34 -17.24 -13.87
C MET A 9 -7.01 -15.77 -13.64
N ARG A 10 -7.59 -14.85 -14.43
CA ARG A 10 -7.47 -13.41 -14.25
C ARG A 10 -8.48 -12.93 -13.19
N LEU A 11 -8.01 -12.39 -12.09
CA LEU A 11 -8.87 -11.98 -10.96
C LEU A 11 -9.87 -10.89 -11.35
N GLU A 12 -9.45 -9.93 -12.18
CA GLU A 12 -10.28 -8.81 -12.61
C GLU A 12 -11.57 -9.24 -13.34
N THR A 13 -11.55 -10.37 -14.04
CA THR A 13 -12.67 -10.88 -14.85
C THR A 13 -13.34 -12.13 -14.26
N SER A 14 -12.90 -12.57 -13.08
CA SER A 14 -13.43 -13.76 -12.41
C SER A 14 -14.41 -13.41 -11.31
N THR A 15 -15.38 -14.28 -11.08
CA THR A 15 -16.30 -14.17 -9.95
C THR A 15 -15.65 -14.57 -8.65
N TYR A 16 -16.21 -14.13 -7.52
CA TYR A 16 -15.77 -14.55 -6.19
C TYR A 16 -15.79 -16.07 -6.03
N ALA A 17 -16.83 -16.74 -6.53
CA ALA A 17 -16.95 -18.20 -6.46
C ALA A 17 -15.80 -18.91 -7.19
N GLU A 18 -15.43 -18.43 -8.37
CA GLU A 18 -14.29 -18.97 -9.12
C GLU A 18 -12.96 -18.74 -8.41
N ILE A 19 -12.74 -17.51 -7.89
CA ILE A 19 -11.52 -17.15 -7.17
C ILE A 19 -11.32 -18.02 -5.92
N THR A 20 -12.41 -18.32 -5.20
CA THR A 20 -12.37 -19.06 -3.93
C THR A 20 -12.58 -20.55 -4.06
N ALA A 21 -12.88 -21.07 -5.27
CA ALA A 21 -13.06 -22.49 -5.51
C ALA A 21 -11.83 -23.35 -5.16
N LYS A 22 -10.64 -22.75 -5.23
CA LYS A 22 -9.39 -23.43 -4.92
C LYS A 22 -8.74 -22.77 -3.68
N PRO A 23 -8.41 -23.54 -2.64
CA PRO A 23 -7.78 -23.01 -1.44
C PRO A 23 -6.36 -22.47 -1.72
N LEU A 24 -5.83 -21.71 -0.79
CA LEU A 24 -4.42 -21.28 -0.76
C LEU A 24 -3.51 -22.50 -0.50
N ALA A 25 -2.19 -22.31 -0.69
CA ALA A 25 -1.20 -23.40 -0.48
C ALA A 25 -1.20 -23.96 0.95
N ASN A 26 -1.62 -23.15 1.93
CA ASN A 26 -1.76 -23.57 3.33
C ASN A 26 -3.12 -24.21 3.66
N GLY A 27 -3.98 -24.42 2.65
CA GLY A 27 -5.32 -25.03 2.82
C GLY A 27 -6.44 -24.04 3.17
N GLU A 28 -6.13 -22.78 3.42
CA GLU A 28 -7.13 -21.75 3.71
C GLU A 28 -7.78 -21.19 2.46
N LYS A 29 -8.99 -20.66 2.59
CA LYS A 29 -9.64 -19.89 1.53
C LYS A 29 -9.15 -18.45 1.52
N ILE A 30 -9.22 -17.78 0.36
CA ILE A 30 -8.99 -16.34 0.26
C ILE A 30 -10.09 -15.62 1.05
N PRO A 31 -9.76 -14.80 2.07
CA PRO A 31 -10.77 -14.07 2.82
C PRO A 31 -11.35 -12.91 2.00
N THR A 32 -12.58 -12.55 2.30
CA THR A 32 -13.14 -11.25 1.89
C THR A 32 -12.50 -10.13 2.71
N LEU A 33 -12.62 -8.88 2.25
CA LEU A 33 -12.19 -7.73 3.04
C LEU A 33 -12.86 -7.66 4.41
N ARG A 34 -14.15 -8.04 4.51
CA ARG A 34 -14.87 -8.10 5.79
C ARG A 34 -14.26 -9.10 6.76
N GLU A 35 -13.96 -10.30 6.29
CA GLU A 35 -13.31 -11.33 7.08
C GLU A 35 -11.91 -10.88 7.52
N TYR A 36 -11.17 -10.19 6.63
CA TYR A 36 -9.84 -9.67 6.95
C TYR A 36 -9.90 -8.57 8.03
N ILE A 37 -10.82 -7.61 7.90
CA ILE A 37 -11.03 -6.56 8.90
C ILE A 37 -11.45 -7.17 10.24
N ALA A 38 -12.34 -8.17 10.25
CA ALA A 38 -12.77 -8.85 11.48
C ALA A 38 -11.60 -9.49 12.26
N VAL A 39 -10.59 -10.01 11.54
CA VAL A 39 -9.35 -10.47 12.18
C VAL A 39 -8.52 -9.28 12.66
N SER A 40 -8.35 -8.24 11.85
CA SER A 40 -7.55 -7.06 12.21
C SER A 40 -8.10 -6.33 13.45
N GLN A 41 -9.40 -6.35 13.67
CA GLN A 41 -10.05 -5.79 14.88
C GLN A 41 -9.59 -6.46 16.19
N GLN A 42 -9.07 -7.68 16.13
CA GLN A 42 -8.50 -8.38 17.29
C GLN A 42 -7.11 -7.85 17.69
N TYR A 43 -6.50 -7.02 16.81
CA TYR A 43 -5.17 -6.46 17.00
C TYR A 43 -5.22 -4.92 16.99
N PRO A 44 -5.75 -4.29 18.07
CA PRO A 44 -6.03 -2.85 18.09
C PRO A 44 -4.78 -1.95 17.99
N GLN A 45 -3.59 -2.52 18.15
CA GLN A 45 -2.31 -1.81 18.03
C GLN A 45 -1.82 -1.72 16.58
N THR A 46 -2.46 -2.43 15.64
CA THR A 46 -2.08 -2.44 14.23
C THR A 46 -3.01 -1.58 13.40
N LYS A 47 -2.51 -1.08 12.27
CA LYS A 47 -3.29 -0.49 11.19
C LYS A 47 -3.32 -1.45 10.00
N LEU A 48 -4.36 -1.34 9.18
CA LEU A 48 -4.49 -2.07 7.94
C LEU A 48 -4.22 -1.12 6.77
N ILE A 49 -3.15 -1.39 6.03
CA ILE A 49 -2.86 -0.70 4.78
C ILE A 49 -3.49 -1.51 3.64
N ILE A 50 -4.48 -0.92 2.97
CA ILE A 50 -5.23 -1.58 1.91
C ILE A 50 -4.68 -1.15 0.55
N ASP A 51 -3.97 -2.06 -0.11
CA ASP A 51 -3.47 -1.87 -1.46
C ASP A 51 -4.60 -2.06 -2.48
N VAL A 52 -5.14 -0.95 -2.98
CA VAL A 52 -6.18 -0.94 -4.00
C VAL A 52 -5.53 -1.01 -5.37
N LYS A 53 -5.45 -2.23 -5.90
CA LYS A 53 -4.78 -2.49 -7.17
C LYS A 53 -5.44 -1.75 -8.35
N THR A 54 -4.59 -1.22 -9.21
CA THR A 54 -5.03 -0.60 -10.46
C THR A 54 -5.53 -1.66 -11.44
N HIS A 55 -6.70 -1.44 -12.01
CA HIS A 55 -7.28 -2.25 -13.08
C HIS A 55 -6.99 -1.64 -14.45
N GLN A 56 -7.17 -2.41 -15.53
CA GLN A 56 -7.00 -1.92 -16.91
C GLN A 56 -8.01 -0.82 -17.24
N ASP A 57 -9.23 -0.95 -16.71
CA ASP A 57 -10.28 0.06 -16.81
C ASP A 57 -10.26 0.99 -15.58
N PRO A 58 -10.06 2.30 -15.75
CA PRO A 58 -10.12 3.28 -14.66
C PRO A 58 -11.47 3.27 -13.90
N GLU A 59 -12.60 3.03 -14.61
CA GLU A 59 -13.91 2.90 -13.97
C GLU A 59 -13.96 1.71 -13.01
N ARG A 60 -13.32 0.61 -13.39
CA ARG A 60 -13.20 -0.56 -12.52
C ARG A 60 -12.35 -0.23 -11.29
N THR A 61 -11.24 0.47 -11.46
CA THR A 61 -10.39 0.92 -10.33
C THR A 61 -11.20 1.79 -9.37
N ARG A 62 -11.98 2.74 -9.89
CA ARG A 62 -12.88 3.60 -9.11
C ARG A 62 -13.93 2.78 -8.35
N ALA A 63 -14.58 1.86 -9.02
CA ALA A 63 -15.60 1.00 -8.41
C ALA A 63 -15.02 0.14 -7.27
N VAL A 64 -13.80 -0.40 -7.43
CA VAL A 64 -13.11 -1.17 -6.39
C VAL A 64 -12.77 -0.29 -5.19
N PHE A 65 -12.24 0.93 -5.40
CA PHE A 65 -11.96 1.86 -4.31
C PHE A 65 -13.24 2.19 -3.52
N CYS A 66 -14.32 2.58 -4.21
CA CYS A 66 -15.60 2.90 -3.58
C CYS A 66 -16.18 1.71 -2.79
N ALA A 67 -16.09 0.49 -3.34
CA ALA A 67 -16.58 -0.71 -2.67
C ALA A 67 -15.73 -1.03 -1.41
N THR A 68 -14.42 -0.82 -1.50
CA THR A 68 -13.48 -1.00 -0.37
C THR A 68 -13.78 0.00 0.76
N ASP A 69 -13.85 1.29 0.43
CA ASP A 69 -14.14 2.36 1.40
C ASP A 69 -15.52 2.19 2.04
N LYS A 70 -16.51 1.77 1.27
CA LYS A 70 -17.84 1.42 1.80
C LYS A 70 -17.77 0.32 2.84
N VAL A 71 -17.04 -0.75 2.59
CA VAL A 71 -16.88 -1.86 3.57
C VAL A 71 -16.19 -1.38 4.84
N VAL A 72 -15.16 -0.56 4.72
CA VAL A 72 -14.44 0.03 5.86
C VAL A 72 -15.39 0.87 6.73
N LYS A 73 -16.19 1.75 6.10
CA LYS A 73 -17.20 2.58 6.79
C LYS A 73 -18.31 1.75 7.44
N GLU A 74 -18.85 0.75 6.76
CA GLU A 74 -19.88 -0.14 7.32
C GLU A 74 -19.40 -0.91 8.57
N LEU A 75 -18.10 -1.14 8.69
CA LEU A 75 -17.50 -1.81 9.85
C LEU A 75 -16.96 -0.87 10.92
N ASN A 76 -17.14 0.46 10.74
CA ASN A 76 -16.60 1.51 11.60
C ASN A 76 -15.08 1.34 11.84
N TYR A 77 -14.33 1.01 10.78
CA TYR A 77 -12.91 0.67 10.87
C TYR A 77 -11.99 1.76 10.27
N GLU A 78 -12.54 2.94 9.92
CA GLU A 78 -11.84 4.05 9.25
C GLU A 78 -10.60 4.52 10.01
N SER A 79 -10.65 4.58 11.34
CA SER A 79 -9.53 5.07 12.15
C SER A 79 -8.29 4.15 12.13
N LYS A 80 -8.43 2.95 11.58
CA LYS A 80 -7.40 1.92 11.52
C LYS A 80 -6.99 1.54 10.10
N VAL A 81 -7.41 2.33 9.10
CA VAL A 81 -7.15 2.04 7.70
C VAL A 81 -6.37 3.18 7.05
N GLU A 82 -5.44 2.82 6.22
CA GLU A 82 -4.77 3.65 5.22
C GLU A 82 -4.89 2.96 3.86
N TYR A 83 -4.89 3.76 2.78
CA TYR A 83 -4.97 3.21 1.42
C TYR A 83 -3.65 3.35 0.70
N LEU A 84 -3.39 2.41 -0.20
CA LEU A 84 -2.26 2.44 -1.10
C LEU A 84 -2.78 2.35 -2.53
N ILE A 85 -2.39 3.29 -3.40
CA ILE A 85 -2.84 3.34 -4.80
C ILE A 85 -1.68 3.62 -5.74
N GLY A 86 -1.63 2.90 -6.86
CA GLY A 86 -0.60 3.02 -7.88
C GLY A 86 -1.03 3.81 -9.13
N TYR A 87 -2.22 4.43 -9.15
CA TYR A 87 -2.73 5.16 -10.32
C TYR A 87 -2.93 6.64 -10.02
N LEU A 88 -1.89 7.42 -10.29
CA LEU A 88 -1.84 8.85 -10.00
C LEU A 88 -3.01 9.68 -10.56
N PRO A 89 -3.53 9.42 -11.79
CA PRO A 89 -4.66 10.18 -12.30
C PRO A 89 -5.91 10.16 -11.42
N LEU A 90 -6.14 9.09 -10.64
CA LEU A 90 -7.27 8.99 -9.72
C LEU A 90 -6.95 9.46 -8.29
N TYR A 91 -5.71 9.84 -8.00
CA TYR A 91 -5.28 10.21 -6.64
C TYR A 91 -6.12 11.34 -6.04
N LYS A 92 -6.29 12.46 -6.79
CA LYS A 92 -7.06 13.63 -6.31
C LYS A 92 -8.53 13.29 -6.09
N GLU A 93 -9.10 12.45 -6.95
CA GLU A 93 -10.48 12.00 -6.80
C GLU A 93 -10.65 11.16 -5.54
N PHE A 94 -9.78 10.18 -5.32
CA PHE A 94 -9.85 9.32 -4.14
C PHE A 94 -9.57 10.08 -2.85
N SER A 95 -8.62 11.02 -2.86
CA SER A 95 -8.34 11.88 -1.72
C SER A 95 -9.52 12.79 -1.33
N ALA A 96 -10.41 13.09 -2.27
CA ALA A 96 -11.63 13.85 -1.99
C ALA A 96 -12.78 12.96 -1.45
N MET A 97 -12.68 11.64 -1.54
CA MET A 97 -13.72 10.69 -1.10
C MET A 97 -13.56 10.22 0.35
N THR A 98 -12.36 10.40 0.93
CA THR A 98 -12.03 9.92 2.27
C THR A 98 -11.04 10.83 2.97
N ASP A 99 -11.17 10.93 4.29
CA ASP A 99 -10.20 11.62 5.16
C ASP A 99 -9.05 10.70 5.61
N ARG A 100 -9.00 9.49 5.08
CA ARG A 100 -7.95 8.54 5.43
C ARG A 100 -6.69 8.80 4.62
N PRO A 101 -5.50 8.54 5.21
CA PRO A 101 -4.26 8.61 4.46
C PRO A 101 -4.33 7.75 3.19
N ILE A 102 -3.89 8.34 2.08
CA ILE A 102 -3.68 7.62 0.82
C ILE A 102 -2.22 7.78 0.44
N ALA A 103 -1.48 6.68 0.41
CA ALA A 103 -0.12 6.66 -0.09
C ALA A 103 -0.10 6.41 -1.60
N TYR A 104 0.74 7.16 -2.31
CA TYR A 104 1.02 6.90 -3.71
C TYR A 104 2.09 5.82 -3.83
N LEU A 105 1.72 4.72 -4.46
CA LEU A 105 2.62 3.60 -4.75
C LEU A 105 3.45 3.92 -6.01
N GLY A 106 4.74 4.08 -5.85
CA GLY A 106 5.67 4.23 -6.97
C GLY A 106 5.76 2.96 -7.82
N ARG A 107 6.26 3.11 -9.04
CA ARG A 107 6.38 1.99 -9.98
C ARG A 107 7.52 1.05 -9.59
N TRP A 108 7.29 -0.26 -9.74
CA TRP A 108 8.33 -1.27 -9.49
C TRP A 108 9.42 -1.20 -10.55
N MET A 109 10.67 -1.06 -10.11
CA MET A 109 11.89 -1.03 -10.93
C MET A 109 11.91 -0.05 -12.11
N VAL A 110 10.92 0.84 -12.23
CA VAL A 110 10.84 1.84 -13.29
C VAL A 110 10.51 3.18 -12.66
N GLU A 111 11.44 4.11 -12.79
CA GLU A 111 11.19 5.50 -12.43
C GLU A 111 10.32 6.16 -13.50
N LEU A 112 9.34 6.91 -13.07
CA LEU A 112 8.45 7.68 -13.93
C LEU A 112 8.49 9.16 -13.53
N PRO A 113 8.27 10.09 -14.48
CA PRO A 113 8.24 11.53 -14.18
C PRO A 113 7.24 11.92 -13.08
N GLU A 114 6.16 11.18 -12.94
CA GLU A 114 5.17 11.39 -11.88
C GLU A 114 5.69 11.06 -10.46
N MET A 115 6.81 10.37 -10.33
CA MET A 115 7.46 10.07 -9.05
C MET A 115 8.38 11.19 -8.56
N HIS A 116 8.72 12.14 -9.44
CA HIS A 116 9.59 13.25 -9.10
C HIS A 116 8.98 14.15 -8.00
N PRO A 117 9.77 14.65 -7.04
CA PRO A 117 9.30 15.48 -5.94
C PRO A 117 8.40 16.65 -6.34
N ASP A 118 8.69 17.33 -7.45
CA ASP A 118 7.87 18.44 -7.91
C ASP A 118 6.46 17.99 -8.33
N THR A 119 6.33 16.81 -8.95
CA THR A 119 5.03 16.24 -9.30
C THR A 119 4.26 15.85 -8.04
N ILE A 120 4.93 15.21 -7.09
CA ILE A 120 4.35 14.82 -5.80
C ILE A 120 3.81 16.05 -5.05
N ALA A 121 4.59 17.13 -5.00
CA ALA A 121 4.17 18.40 -4.42
C ALA A 121 2.97 19.01 -5.15
N ALA A 122 2.98 19.02 -6.50
CA ALA A 122 1.89 19.56 -7.33
C ALA A 122 0.56 18.80 -7.17
N TYR A 123 0.62 17.50 -6.86
CA TYR A 123 -0.56 16.68 -6.55
C TYR A 123 -1.02 16.82 -5.10
N GLY A 124 -0.22 17.42 -4.22
CA GLY A 124 -0.51 17.53 -2.78
C GLY A 124 -0.42 16.21 -2.05
N ILE A 125 0.38 15.27 -2.57
CA ILE A 125 0.58 13.95 -1.97
C ILE A 125 1.33 14.11 -0.66
N LYS A 126 0.87 13.44 0.40
CA LYS A 126 1.46 13.48 1.74
C LYS A 126 2.01 12.13 2.21
N TYR A 127 1.75 11.07 1.50
CA TYR A 127 2.21 9.72 1.82
C TYR A 127 2.76 9.06 0.58
N LEU A 128 3.99 8.55 0.65
CA LEU A 128 4.67 7.84 -0.44
C LEU A 128 5.03 6.43 -0.01
N ASP A 129 4.92 5.53 -0.96
CA ASP A 129 5.33 4.13 -0.82
C ASP A 129 6.12 3.72 -2.06
N TYR A 130 7.44 3.97 -2.03
CA TYR A 130 8.32 3.67 -3.15
C TYR A 130 9.17 2.43 -2.88
N GLN A 131 9.54 1.76 -3.97
CA GLN A 131 10.54 0.71 -3.90
C GLN A 131 11.89 1.29 -3.44
N ASP A 132 12.60 0.55 -2.60
CA ASP A 132 13.89 0.90 -2.02
C ASP A 132 14.90 1.42 -3.06
N VAL A 133 14.98 0.77 -4.22
CA VAL A 133 15.89 1.17 -5.31
C VAL A 133 15.72 2.63 -5.77
N HIS A 134 14.54 3.22 -5.63
CA HIS A 134 14.32 4.62 -6.00
C HIS A 134 14.91 5.58 -4.98
N TYR A 135 14.81 5.25 -3.70
CA TYR A 135 15.45 6.05 -2.64
C TYR A 135 16.97 5.90 -2.66
N GLU A 136 17.48 4.70 -2.99
CA GLU A 136 18.91 4.46 -3.16
C GLU A 136 19.49 5.21 -4.36
N ALA A 137 18.74 5.27 -5.46
CA ALA A 137 19.13 6.02 -6.67
C ALA A 137 19.05 7.54 -6.48
N HIS A 138 18.13 8.01 -5.62
CA HIS A 138 17.83 9.42 -5.40
C HIS A 138 17.79 9.78 -3.90
N PRO A 139 18.91 9.69 -3.17
CA PRO A 139 18.94 10.03 -1.75
C PRO A 139 18.53 11.49 -1.50
N GLU A 140 18.78 12.40 -2.45
CA GLU A 140 18.35 13.79 -2.39
C GLU A 140 16.80 13.95 -2.39
N TRP A 141 16.04 12.98 -2.91
CA TRP A 141 14.59 12.99 -2.83
C TRP A 141 14.10 12.75 -1.41
N VAL A 142 14.79 11.92 -0.64
CA VAL A 142 14.45 11.66 0.77
C VAL A 142 14.48 12.96 1.56
N GLU A 143 15.56 13.74 1.42
CA GLU A 143 15.70 15.04 2.08
C GLU A 143 14.59 16.02 1.63
N ARG A 144 14.28 16.06 0.34
CA ARG A 144 13.26 16.93 -0.21
C ARG A 144 11.87 16.53 0.29
N PHE A 145 11.52 15.25 0.26
CA PHE A 145 10.22 14.77 0.75
C PHE A 145 10.02 15.05 2.24
N LYS A 146 11.06 14.89 3.04
CA LYS A 146 11.02 15.23 4.46
C LYS A 146 10.82 16.74 4.69
N ALA A 147 11.53 17.59 3.94
CA ALA A 147 11.34 19.04 3.99
C ALA A 147 9.92 19.45 3.64
N ASP A 148 9.27 18.74 2.70
CA ASP A 148 7.88 18.93 2.28
C ASP A 148 6.86 18.24 3.22
N GLN A 149 7.32 17.63 4.33
CA GLN A 149 6.52 16.91 5.33
C GLN A 149 5.70 15.77 4.71
N ILE A 150 6.34 14.99 3.85
CA ILE A 150 5.77 13.80 3.23
C ILE A 150 6.19 12.59 4.05
N HIS A 151 5.21 11.75 4.42
CA HIS A 151 5.43 10.48 5.08
C HIS A 151 5.97 9.45 4.10
N LEU A 152 7.03 8.75 4.49
CA LEU A 152 7.77 7.85 3.63
C LEU A 152 7.63 6.39 4.07
N ASN A 153 7.37 5.53 3.10
CA ASN A 153 7.50 4.08 3.20
C ASN A 153 8.45 3.57 2.13
N ALA A 154 9.23 2.56 2.46
CA ALA A 154 10.08 1.84 1.53
C ALA A 154 9.69 0.35 1.48
N TRP A 155 9.65 -0.25 0.27
CA TRP A 155 9.36 -1.66 0.03
C TRP A 155 10.30 -2.26 -1.05
N THR A 156 10.69 -3.50 -1.01
CA THR A 156 10.54 -4.44 0.10
C THR A 156 11.89 -4.60 0.82
N VAL A 157 11.98 -4.13 2.04
CA VAL A 157 13.22 -3.99 2.81
C VAL A 157 13.47 -5.28 3.58
N ASN A 158 14.36 -6.14 3.06
CA ASN A 158 14.51 -7.50 3.57
C ASN A 158 15.90 -7.81 4.15
N THR A 159 16.84 -6.87 4.12
CA THR A 159 18.18 -7.03 4.72
C THR A 159 18.34 -6.20 5.97
N GLU A 160 19.20 -6.64 6.88
CA GLU A 160 19.49 -5.88 8.09
C GLU A 160 20.11 -4.51 7.79
N GLU A 161 20.98 -4.44 6.80
CA GLU A 161 21.64 -3.22 6.36
C GLU A 161 20.62 -2.20 5.83
N SER A 162 19.70 -2.64 4.95
CA SER A 162 18.63 -1.77 4.44
C SER A 162 17.68 -1.33 5.56
N MET A 163 17.32 -2.23 6.50
CA MET A 163 16.51 -1.86 7.66
C MET A 163 17.18 -0.76 8.49
N ASP A 164 18.49 -0.90 8.78
CA ASP A 164 19.26 0.10 9.54
C ASP A 164 19.31 1.44 8.80
N PHE A 165 19.45 1.42 7.46
CA PHE A 165 19.41 2.63 6.65
C PHE A 165 18.07 3.38 6.79
N TYR A 166 16.94 2.70 6.60
CA TYR A 166 15.62 3.33 6.67
C TYR A 166 15.23 3.75 8.09
N LEU A 167 15.63 3.00 9.12
CA LEU A 167 15.46 3.40 10.51
C LEU A 167 16.28 4.65 10.84
N THR A 168 17.54 4.70 10.43
CA THR A 168 18.43 5.86 10.64
C THR A 168 17.93 7.09 9.91
N ASN A 169 17.34 6.91 8.73
CA ASN A 169 16.70 7.97 7.97
C ASN A 169 15.26 8.25 8.40
N GLU A 170 14.80 7.73 9.53
CA GLU A 170 13.51 8.05 10.15
C GLU A 170 12.32 7.93 9.18
N PHE A 171 12.28 6.85 8.40
CA PHE A 171 11.11 6.54 7.58
C PHE A 171 9.92 6.21 8.48
N ASP A 172 8.74 6.71 8.11
CA ASP A 172 7.51 6.48 8.88
C ASP A 172 7.07 5.02 8.85
N TYR A 173 7.34 4.33 7.74
CA TYR A 173 7.01 2.92 7.51
C TYR A 173 8.15 2.20 6.80
N ILE A 174 8.29 0.92 7.09
CA ILE A 174 9.21 0.01 6.40
C ILE A 174 8.43 -1.28 6.09
N THR A 175 8.21 -1.56 4.81
CA THR A 175 7.55 -2.79 4.37
C THR A 175 8.57 -3.91 4.21
N THR A 176 8.39 -5.01 4.93
CA THR A 176 9.33 -6.14 4.96
C THR A 176 8.62 -7.49 5.07
N ASP A 177 9.23 -8.55 4.52
CA ASP A 177 8.82 -9.94 4.73
C ASP A 177 9.31 -10.48 6.09
N TYR A 178 10.17 -9.73 6.81
CA TYR A 178 10.80 -10.13 8.07
C TYR A 178 10.41 -9.20 9.24
N PRO A 179 9.11 -9.07 9.58
CA PRO A 179 8.65 -8.08 10.57
C PRO A 179 9.24 -8.32 11.97
N THR A 180 9.48 -9.57 12.35
CA THR A 180 10.10 -9.89 13.66
C THR A 180 11.53 -9.34 13.75
N LEU A 181 12.32 -9.44 12.67
CA LEU A 181 13.67 -8.87 12.63
C LEU A 181 13.64 -7.35 12.73
N LEU A 182 12.76 -6.70 11.97
CA LEU A 182 12.60 -5.25 12.02
C LEU A 182 12.20 -4.77 13.42
N LEU A 183 11.24 -5.42 14.08
CA LEU A 183 10.81 -5.08 15.43
C LEU A 183 11.94 -5.20 16.47
N GLN A 184 12.83 -6.18 16.34
CA GLN A 184 14.00 -6.30 17.19
C GLN A 184 14.98 -5.14 17.02
N LYS A 185 15.09 -4.55 15.81
CA LYS A 185 15.92 -3.37 15.55
C LYS A 185 15.28 -2.10 16.11
N CYS A 186 13.96 -1.94 16.02
CA CYS A 186 13.25 -0.80 16.60
C CYS A 186 13.32 -0.73 18.13
N SER A 187 13.64 -1.85 18.79
CA SER A 187 13.67 -1.95 20.27
C SER A 187 15.04 -1.65 20.88
N LYS A 188 16.04 -1.37 20.07
CA LYS A 188 17.40 -1.01 20.50
C LYS A 188 17.58 0.50 20.57
#